data_4cffc7c3a2113761922a755843e01626
#
_entry.id   4cffc7c3a2113761922a755843e01626
#
_cell.length_a   1.000
_cell.length_b   1.000
_cell.length_c   1.000
_cell.angle_alpha   90.00
_cell.angle_beta   90.00
_cell.angle_gamma   90.00
#
_symmetry.space_group_name_H-M   'P 1'
#
loop_
_entity.id
_entity.type
_entity.pdbx_description
1 polymer ?
#
loop_
_entity_poly.entity_id
_entity_poly.type
_entity_poly.pdbx_seq_one_letter_code
_entity_poly.pdbx_strand_id
1 'polypeptide(L)'
;MSTERVDKAWQGKGLKDYSTDAILGTLGNYGIQVSEADFRQLAEKAYPSGIAEQWLMAWKGTGQFKPFPFAAAGELWRRWLGDRLAPYEFSEGLAQLMGSLGQLLQGQKQAPVAPAFERIGELRKRVPTNDKGEPEVNFMQEALRVFDERSARVFDDLAEMLAKAGHGDFADAFADLEEFLLPDRRGVAKPIIRAAKGERDPAIEELQKVVTDGGRTPLSRVLAVDALLHLGANDKVAAVGRPLLEEGERGQDWHLALDMIARLEHAYKQLGDRGALQALEQDRARVEKAHDEAHPGHRRHQHRH
;
A
#
# COMPACT_ATOMS: atom_id res chain seq x y z
N MET A 1 -2.66 -21.96 -39.32
CA MET A 1 -2.16 -20.91 -38.41
C MET A 1 -2.42 -19.59 -39.10
N SER A 2 -3.22 -18.71 -38.51
CA SER A 2 -3.50 -17.36 -39.07
C SER A 2 -2.21 -16.57 -39.17
N THR A 3 -1.93 -16.04 -40.38
CA THR A 3 -0.78 -15.16 -40.64
C THR A 3 -1.09 -13.70 -40.33
N GLU A 4 -2.22 -13.43 -39.67
CA GLU A 4 -2.66 -12.11 -39.29
C GLU A 4 -1.70 -11.54 -38.25
N ARG A 5 -1.17 -10.34 -38.55
CA ARG A 5 -0.24 -9.63 -37.64
C ARG A 5 -0.76 -8.22 -37.36
N VAL A 6 -0.42 -7.72 -36.18
CA VAL A 6 -0.72 -6.34 -35.82
C VAL A 6 0.19 -5.40 -36.64
N ASP A 7 -0.41 -4.47 -37.37
CA ASP A 7 0.30 -3.43 -38.12
C ASP A 7 0.70 -2.26 -37.17
N LYS A 8 1.42 -1.25 -37.69
CA LYS A 8 1.89 -0.10 -36.91
C LYS A 8 0.78 0.83 -36.42
N ALA A 9 -0.44 0.70 -36.94
CA ALA A 9 -1.57 1.55 -36.56
C ALA A 9 -1.98 1.38 -35.09
N TRP A 10 -1.62 0.25 -34.44
CA TRP A 10 -1.88 0.03 -33.03
C TRP A 10 -1.29 1.13 -32.11
N GLN A 11 -0.21 1.79 -32.52
CA GLN A 11 0.42 2.86 -31.73
C GLN A 11 -0.50 4.07 -31.53
N GLY A 12 -1.45 4.30 -32.42
CA GLY A 12 -2.45 5.36 -32.29
C GLY A 12 -3.84 4.89 -31.90
N LYS A 13 -4.21 3.63 -32.21
CA LYS A 13 -5.57 3.11 -32.02
C LYS A 13 -5.69 2.09 -30.88
N GLY A 14 -4.56 1.63 -30.33
CA GLY A 14 -4.53 0.51 -29.39
C GLY A 14 -4.75 -0.84 -30.08
N LEU A 15 -4.97 -1.88 -29.29
CA LEU A 15 -5.06 -3.27 -29.76
C LEU A 15 -6.48 -3.85 -29.76
N LYS A 16 -7.48 -3.12 -29.34
CA LYS A 16 -8.86 -3.62 -29.15
C LYS A 16 -9.48 -4.22 -30.41
N ASP A 17 -9.15 -3.69 -31.59
CA ASP A 17 -9.74 -4.07 -32.87
C ASP A 17 -8.99 -5.24 -33.55
N TYR A 18 -7.86 -5.69 -33.02
CA TYR A 18 -7.11 -6.83 -33.53
C TYR A 18 -7.58 -8.13 -32.87
N SER A 19 -7.51 -9.25 -33.60
CA SER A 19 -7.82 -10.55 -33.03
C SER A 19 -6.76 -10.97 -31.95
N THR A 20 -7.14 -11.82 -31.02
CA THR A 20 -6.20 -12.38 -30.04
C THR A 20 -5.05 -13.11 -30.75
N ASP A 21 -5.35 -13.84 -31.82
CA ASP A 21 -4.34 -14.57 -32.61
C ASP A 21 -3.33 -13.61 -33.27
N ALA A 22 -3.80 -12.45 -33.78
CA ALA A 22 -2.92 -11.43 -34.36
C ALA A 22 -1.97 -10.83 -33.27
N ILE A 23 -2.48 -10.60 -32.06
CA ILE A 23 -1.68 -10.11 -30.93
C ILE A 23 -0.63 -11.16 -30.55
N LEU A 24 -1.03 -12.43 -30.37
CA LEU A 24 -0.13 -13.53 -30.00
C LEU A 24 0.89 -13.81 -31.11
N GLY A 25 0.48 -13.78 -32.37
CA GLY A 25 1.36 -13.91 -33.54
C GLY A 25 2.42 -12.79 -33.60
N THR A 26 2.03 -11.58 -33.19
CA THR A 26 2.98 -10.45 -33.11
C THR A 26 3.93 -10.59 -31.93
N LEU A 27 3.46 -11.05 -30.76
CA LEU A 27 4.32 -11.39 -29.60
C LEU A 27 5.36 -12.45 -29.96
N GLY A 28 4.99 -13.41 -30.84
CA GLY A 28 5.93 -14.41 -31.36
C GLY A 28 7.15 -13.82 -32.06
N ASN A 29 7.05 -12.61 -32.66
CA ASN A 29 8.21 -11.92 -33.24
C ASN A 29 9.22 -11.42 -32.18
N TYR A 30 8.80 -11.33 -30.94
CA TYR A 30 9.65 -11.05 -29.76
C TYR A 30 10.12 -12.34 -29.09
N GLY A 31 9.82 -13.51 -29.68
CA GLY A 31 10.08 -14.80 -29.04
C GLY A 31 9.18 -15.10 -27.84
N ILE A 32 8.12 -14.32 -27.64
CA ILE A 32 7.15 -14.47 -26.57
C ILE A 32 6.04 -15.40 -27.06
N GLN A 33 5.97 -16.58 -26.43
CA GLN A 33 4.87 -17.52 -26.63
C GLN A 33 4.12 -17.63 -25.31
N VAL A 34 2.83 -17.33 -25.34
CA VAL A 34 1.99 -17.35 -24.13
C VAL A 34 0.60 -17.90 -24.51
N SER A 35 0.11 -18.84 -23.71
CA SER A 35 -1.28 -19.26 -23.73
C SER A 35 -2.10 -18.45 -22.70
N GLU A 36 -3.44 -18.55 -22.80
CA GLU A 36 -4.30 -17.96 -21.78
C GLU A 36 -4.02 -18.55 -20.39
N ALA A 37 -3.74 -19.85 -20.29
CA ALA A 37 -3.42 -20.51 -19.04
C ALA A 37 -2.11 -19.97 -18.42
N ASP A 38 -1.05 -19.82 -19.23
CA ASP A 38 0.21 -19.24 -18.79
C ASP A 38 0.03 -17.79 -18.35
N PHE A 39 -0.77 -17.02 -19.09
CA PHE A 39 -1.06 -15.63 -18.75
C PHE A 39 -1.80 -15.52 -17.41
N ARG A 40 -2.82 -16.36 -17.18
CA ARG A 40 -3.55 -16.42 -15.91
C ARG A 40 -2.63 -16.75 -14.74
N GLN A 41 -1.69 -17.68 -14.92
CA GLN A 41 -0.69 -18.01 -13.90
C GLN A 41 0.24 -16.84 -13.59
N LEU A 42 0.72 -16.10 -14.60
CA LEU A 42 1.52 -14.90 -14.41
C LEU A 42 0.71 -13.80 -13.70
N ALA A 43 -0.57 -13.69 -14.06
CA ALA A 43 -1.50 -12.72 -13.50
C ALA A 43 -1.77 -12.92 -12.00
N GLU A 44 -1.47 -14.07 -11.42
CA GLU A 44 -1.51 -14.27 -9.96
C GLU A 44 -0.42 -13.49 -9.22
N LYS A 45 0.66 -13.12 -9.91
CA LYS A 45 1.84 -12.51 -9.27
C LYS A 45 2.16 -11.10 -9.78
N ALA A 46 1.61 -10.70 -10.91
CA ALA A 46 1.94 -9.43 -11.55
C ALA A 46 0.74 -8.87 -12.33
N TYR A 47 0.68 -7.56 -12.45
CA TYR A 47 -0.19 -6.86 -13.39
C TYR A 47 0.44 -6.81 -14.81
N PRO A 48 -0.30 -6.35 -15.83
CA PRO A 48 0.18 -6.37 -17.22
C PRO A 48 1.57 -5.79 -17.44
N SER A 49 1.90 -4.69 -16.77
CA SER A 49 3.24 -4.08 -16.85
C SER A 49 4.34 -5.05 -16.37
N GLY A 50 4.16 -5.67 -15.20
CA GLY A 50 5.10 -6.64 -14.66
C GLY A 50 5.17 -7.93 -15.49
N ILE A 51 4.06 -8.38 -16.10
CA ILE A 51 4.05 -9.51 -17.05
C ILE A 51 4.88 -9.16 -18.29
N ALA A 52 4.67 -7.97 -18.87
CA ALA A 52 5.43 -7.51 -20.03
C ALA A 52 6.93 -7.38 -19.73
N GLU A 53 7.30 -6.90 -18.54
CA GLU A 53 8.70 -6.86 -18.07
C GLU A 53 9.31 -8.25 -18.00
N GLN A 54 8.61 -9.23 -17.40
CA GLN A 54 9.07 -10.62 -17.36
C GLN A 54 9.30 -11.20 -18.76
N TRP A 55 8.39 -10.94 -19.69
CA TRP A 55 8.56 -11.35 -21.08
C TRP A 55 9.80 -10.73 -21.72
N LEU A 56 10.05 -9.44 -21.46
CA LEU A 56 11.19 -8.72 -22.01
C LEU A 56 12.51 -9.13 -21.36
N MET A 57 12.53 -9.49 -20.08
CA MET A 57 13.71 -10.07 -19.42
C MET A 57 14.13 -11.40 -20.05
N ALA A 58 13.16 -12.22 -20.45
CA ALA A 58 13.43 -13.49 -21.13
C ALA A 58 13.85 -13.31 -22.61
N TRP A 59 13.64 -12.12 -23.18
CA TRP A 59 13.91 -11.85 -24.57
C TRP A 59 15.41 -11.57 -24.79
N LYS A 60 16.06 -12.41 -25.61
CA LYS A 60 17.48 -12.30 -25.93
C LYS A 60 17.80 -11.40 -27.13
N GLY A 61 16.81 -10.67 -27.67
CA GLY A 61 16.98 -9.81 -28.82
C GLY A 61 17.74 -8.53 -28.51
N THR A 62 18.60 -8.08 -29.44
CA THR A 62 19.28 -6.79 -29.39
C THR A 62 18.33 -5.71 -29.91
N GLY A 63 18.02 -4.70 -29.11
CA GLY A 63 17.20 -3.57 -29.55
C GLY A 63 16.67 -2.71 -28.40
N GLN A 64 16.25 -1.48 -28.76
CA GLN A 64 15.62 -0.56 -27.82
C GLN A 64 14.32 -1.12 -27.28
N PHE A 65 13.94 -0.70 -26.06
CA PHE A 65 12.64 -0.93 -25.45
C PHE A 65 11.49 -0.87 -26.46
N LYS A 66 10.71 -1.94 -26.54
CA LYS A 66 9.59 -2.05 -27.48
C LYS A 66 8.26 -1.99 -26.71
N PRO A 67 7.40 -1.00 -26.98
CA PRO A 67 6.16 -0.82 -26.25
C PRO A 67 5.07 -1.88 -26.51
N PHE A 68 5.20 -2.68 -27.60
CA PHE A 68 4.16 -3.63 -27.99
C PHE A 68 3.86 -4.70 -26.91
N PRO A 69 4.82 -5.35 -26.25
CA PRO A 69 4.52 -6.32 -25.19
C PRO A 69 3.69 -5.73 -24.04
N PHE A 70 3.90 -4.46 -23.69
CA PHE A 70 3.10 -3.77 -22.66
C PHE A 70 1.66 -3.56 -23.12
N ALA A 71 1.46 -3.07 -24.33
CA ALA A 71 0.13 -2.91 -24.91
C ALA A 71 -0.58 -4.26 -25.06
N ALA A 72 0.15 -5.29 -25.50
CA ALA A 72 -0.38 -6.64 -25.64
C ALA A 72 -0.80 -7.24 -24.29
N ALA A 73 0.02 -7.12 -23.26
CA ALA A 73 -0.30 -7.60 -21.93
C ALA A 73 -1.55 -6.92 -21.37
N GLY A 74 -1.70 -5.62 -21.53
CA GLY A 74 -2.90 -4.88 -21.11
C GLY A 74 -4.16 -5.32 -21.86
N GLU A 75 -4.06 -5.55 -23.18
CA GLU A 75 -5.19 -5.99 -23.96
C GLU A 75 -5.57 -7.46 -23.69
N LEU A 76 -4.59 -8.35 -23.51
CA LEU A 76 -4.83 -9.74 -23.11
C LEU A 76 -5.45 -9.83 -21.70
N TRP A 77 -5.03 -8.97 -20.78
CA TRP A 77 -5.70 -8.86 -19.47
C TRP A 77 -7.17 -8.52 -19.61
N ARG A 78 -7.51 -7.50 -20.41
CA ARG A 78 -8.90 -7.10 -20.67
C ARG A 78 -9.73 -8.24 -21.25
N ARG A 79 -9.16 -9.06 -22.13
CA ARG A 79 -9.86 -10.16 -22.78
C ARG A 79 -10.02 -11.39 -21.89
N TRP A 80 -8.97 -11.76 -21.17
CA TRP A 80 -8.90 -13.03 -20.43
C TRP A 80 -9.23 -12.89 -18.94
N LEU A 81 -9.13 -11.68 -18.39
CA LEU A 81 -9.31 -11.36 -16.97
C LEU A 81 -10.21 -10.13 -16.79
N GLY A 82 -11.30 -10.05 -17.59
CA GLY A 82 -12.20 -8.90 -17.57
C GLY A 82 -12.86 -8.64 -16.21
N ASP A 83 -13.08 -9.68 -15.43
CA ASP A 83 -13.56 -9.63 -14.04
C ASP A 83 -12.57 -8.94 -13.08
N ARG A 84 -11.29 -8.92 -13.42
CA ARG A 84 -10.21 -8.26 -12.66
C ARG A 84 -9.79 -6.92 -13.28
N LEU A 85 -10.54 -6.42 -14.26
CA LEU A 85 -10.15 -5.22 -14.99
C LEU A 85 -10.27 -3.96 -14.12
N ALA A 86 -11.38 -3.80 -13.39
CA ALA A 86 -11.60 -2.60 -12.59
C ALA A 86 -10.57 -2.42 -11.46
N PRO A 87 -10.21 -3.44 -10.66
CA PRO A 87 -9.10 -3.36 -9.71
C PRO A 87 -7.76 -3.03 -10.37
N TYR A 88 -7.47 -3.61 -11.53
CA TYR A 88 -6.25 -3.31 -12.30
C TYR A 88 -6.19 -1.85 -12.75
N GLU A 89 -7.26 -1.34 -13.39
CA GLU A 89 -7.33 0.05 -13.84
C GLU A 89 -7.23 1.05 -12.67
N PHE A 90 -7.79 0.69 -11.52
CA PHE A 90 -7.63 1.47 -10.31
C PHE A 90 -6.17 1.49 -9.85
N SER A 91 -5.52 0.34 -9.79
CA SER A 91 -4.12 0.21 -9.36
C SER A 91 -3.17 0.99 -10.28
N GLU A 92 -3.35 0.89 -11.60
CA GLU A 92 -2.56 1.70 -12.55
C GLU A 92 -2.81 3.21 -12.38
N GLY A 93 -4.07 3.61 -12.16
CA GLY A 93 -4.43 4.98 -11.88
C GLY A 93 -3.77 5.52 -10.61
N LEU A 94 -3.73 4.70 -9.55
CA LEU A 94 -3.07 5.03 -8.30
C LEU A 94 -1.55 5.15 -8.47
N ALA A 95 -0.91 4.21 -9.16
CA ALA A 95 0.52 4.27 -9.45
C ALA A 95 0.89 5.52 -10.27
N GLN A 96 0.08 5.89 -11.27
CA GLN A 96 0.26 7.11 -12.06
C GLN A 96 0.08 8.38 -11.21
N LEU A 97 -0.89 8.40 -10.29
CA LEU A 97 -1.07 9.50 -9.35
C LEU A 97 0.16 9.66 -8.47
N MET A 98 0.63 8.57 -7.84
CA MET A 98 1.83 8.58 -7.00
C MET A 98 3.07 9.06 -7.77
N GLY A 99 3.25 8.60 -9.00
CA GLY A 99 4.32 9.06 -9.90
C GLY A 99 4.24 10.56 -10.19
N SER A 100 3.05 11.09 -10.46
CA SER A 100 2.82 12.52 -10.71
C SER A 100 3.12 13.37 -9.47
N LEU A 101 2.68 12.93 -8.30
CA LEU A 101 2.97 13.60 -7.03
C LEU A 101 4.45 13.52 -6.65
N GLY A 102 5.12 12.39 -6.96
CA GLY A 102 6.57 12.24 -6.82
C GLY A 102 7.36 13.22 -7.70
N GLN A 103 6.91 13.48 -8.93
CA GLN A 103 7.50 14.50 -9.81
C GLN A 103 7.33 15.93 -9.25
N LEU A 104 6.17 16.21 -8.62
CA LEU A 104 5.93 17.48 -7.93
C LEU A 104 6.94 17.68 -6.79
N LEU A 105 7.19 16.63 -5.99
CA LEU A 105 8.20 16.67 -4.91
C LEU A 105 9.61 16.92 -5.41
N GLN A 106 9.95 16.47 -6.64
CA GLN A 106 11.25 16.72 -7.27
C GLN A 106 11.38 18.14 -7.86
N GLY A 107 10.38 18.99 -7.68
CA GLY A 107 10.40 20.39 -8.16
C GLY A 107 10.30 20.50 -9.69
N GLN A 108 9.78 19.51 -10.38
CA GLN A 108 9.55 19.57 -11.83
C GLN A 108 8.43 20.56 -12.13
N LYS A 109 8.80 21.72 -12.70
CA LYS A 109 7.88 22.85 -13.01
C LYS A 109 6.71 22.50 -13.93
N GLN A 110 6.76 21.36 -14.61
CA GLN A 110 5.72 20.88 -15.53
C GLN A 110 4.87 19.77 -14.93
N ALA A 111 5.02 19.48 -13.63
CA ALA A 111 4.13 18.52 -12.97
C ALA A 111 2.67 18.99 -13.10
N PRO A 112 1.76 18.19 -13.66
CA PRO A 112 0.39 18.63 -13.91
C PRO A 112 -0.39 18.66 -12.58
N VAL A 113 -0.43 19.84 -11.97
CA VAL A 113 -1.05 20.08 -10.66
C VAL A 113 -2.56 19.84 -10.70
N ALA A 114 -3.28 20.48 -11.62
CA ALA A 114 -4.74 20.35 -11.74
C ALA A 114 -5.20 18.91 -12.06
N PRO A 115 -4.58 18.19 -13.01
CA PRO A 115 -4.93 16.79 -13.27
C PRO A 115 -4.73 15.83 -12.09
N ALA A 116 -3.84 16.13 -11.15
CA ALA A 116 -3.63 15.26 -9.97
C ALA A 116 -4.82 15.33 -9.00
N PHE A 117 -5.39 16.52 -8.75
CA PHE A 117 -6.60 16.66 -7.93
C PHE A 117 -7.81 15.95 -8.56
N GLU A 118 -8.04 16.17 -9.86
CA GLU A 118 -9.12 15.50 -10.58
C GLU A 118 -8.98 13.98 -10.49
N ARG A 119 -7.75 13.47 -10.63
CA ARG A 119 -7.44 12.04 -10.56
C ARG A 119 -7.72 11.43 -9.19
N ILE A 120 -7.43 12.15 -8.08
CA ILE A 120 -7.79 11.70 -6.72
C ILE A 120 -9.31 11.49 -6.63
N GLY A 121 -10.10 12.45 -7.09
CA GLY A 121 -11.55 12.36 -7.10
C GLY A 121 -12.10 11.25 -7.99
N GLU A 122 -11.47 11.03 -9.15
CA GLU A 122 -11.85 9.95 -10.08
C GLU A 122 -11.52 8.57 -9.52
N LEU A 123 -10.34 8.40 -8.90
CA LEU A 123 -9.97 7.14 -8.27
C LEU A 123 -10.96 6.77 -7.16
N ARG A 124 -11.30 7.72 -6.30
CA ARG A 124 -12.28 7.49 -5.24
C ARG A 124 -13.63 7.01 -5.78
N LYS A 125 -14.12 7.58 -6.89
CA LYS A 125 -15.39 7.20 -7.53
C LYS A 125 -15.38 5.80 -8.16
N ARG A 126 -14.20 5.28 -8.52
CA ARG A 126 -14.04 3.95 -9.11
C ARG A 126 -14.05 2.80 -8.12
N VAL A 127 -13.86 3.11 -6.83
CA VAL A 127 -13.85 2.09 -5.79
C VAL A 127 -15.29 1.75 -5.38
N PRO A 128 -15.73 0.51 -5.55
CA PRO A 128 -17.03 0.08 -5.05
C PRO A 128 -17.03 0.13 -3.53
N THR A 129 -18.17 0.52 -2.97
CA THR A 129 -18.35 0.67 -1.52
C THR A 129 -19.46 -0.22 -1.00
N ASN A 130 -19.30 -0.70 0.23
CA ASN A 130 -20.34 -1.40 0.96
C ASN A 130 -21.44 -0.43 1.48
N ASP A 131 -22.46 -0.96 2.15
CA ASP A 131 -23.56 -0.17 2.71
C ASP A 131 -23.14 0.89 3.74
N LYS A 132 -21.93 0.77 4.29
CA LYS A 132 -21.34 1.76 5.21
C LYS A 132 -20.53 2.83 4.49
N GLY A 133 -20.45 2.78 3.16
CA GLY A 133 -19.63 3.69 2.35
C GLY A 133 -18.12 3.41 2.44
N GLU A 134 -17.73 2.21 2.90
CA GLU A 134 -16.34 1.77 2.96
C GLU A 134 -15.98 0.98 1.70
N PRO A 135 -14.72 1.01 1.25
CA PRO A 135 -14.26 0.22 0.11
C PRO A 135 -14.56 -1.27 0.29
N GLU A 136 -14.99 -1.91 -0.77
CA GLU A 136 -15.15 -3.37 -0.76
C GLU A 136 -13.80 -4.06 -0.59
N VAL A 137 -13.71 -4.96 0.41
CA VAL A 137 -12.47 -5.63 0.81
C VAL A 137 -11.86 -6.42 -0.36
N ASN A 138 -12.67 -7.18 -1.08
CA ASN A 138 -12.20 -8.00 -2.20
C ASN A 138 -11.63 -7.14 -3.33
N PHE A 139 -12.26 -6.00 -3.62
CA PHE A 139 -11.75 -5.05 -4.61
C PHE A 139 -10.39 -4.50 -4.19
N MET A 140 -10.26 -4.06 -2.94
CA MET A 140 -9.01 -3.49 -2.43
C MET A 140 -7.89 -4.52 -2.34
N GLN A 141 -8.19 -5.75 -1.89
CA GLN A 141 -7.21 -6.84 -1.88
C GLN A 141 -6.66 -7.13 -3.28
N GLU A 142 -7.54 -7.18 -4.28
CA GLU A 142 -7.10 -7.37 -5.66
C GLU A 142 -6.34 -6.16 -6.18
N ALA A 143 -6.83 -4.94 -5.96
CA ALA A 143 -6.21 -3.71 -6.44
C ALA A 143 -4.80 -3.47 -5.87
N LEU A 144 -4.58 -3.84 -4.61
CA LEU A 144 -3.29 -3.67 -3.93
C LEU A 144 -2.40 -4.92 -3.96
N ARG A 145 -2.87 -6.02 -4.55
CA ARG A 145 -2.22 -7.33 -4.54
C ARG A 145 -0.76 -7.31 -5.02
N VAL A 146 -0.45 -6.46 -5.98
CA VAL A 146 0.90 -6.35 -6.57
C VAL A 146 1.68 -5.13 -6.08
N PHE A 147 1.16 -4.40 -5.11
CA PHE A 147 1.94 -3.37 -4.45
C PHE A 147 3.03 -4.05 -3.62
N ASP A 148 4.28 -3.83 -4.02
CA ASP A 148 5.42 -4.29 -3.25
C ASP A 148 5.63 -3.43 -1.99
N GLU A 149 6.50 -3.87 -1.09
CA GLU A 149 6.78 -3.17 0.16
C GLU A 149 7.27 -1.73 -0.06
N ARG A 150 8.02 -1.49 -1.14
CA ARG A 150 8.51 -0.15 -1.48
C ARG A 150 7.37 0.77 -1.90
N SER A 151 6.48 0.29 -2.76
CA SER A 151 5.30 1.05 -3.20
C SER A 151 4.36 1.37 -2.03
N ALA A 152 4.18 0.41 -1.11
CA ALA A 152 3.39 0.61 0.10
C ALA A 152 4.00 1.70 1.00
N ARG A 153 5.32 1.68 1.23
CA ARG A 153 6.01 2.74 2.00
C ARG A 153 5.87 4.11 1.35
N VAL A 154 6.07 4.19 0.03
CA VAL A 154 5.90 5.47 -0.68
C VAL A 154 4.46 5.97 -0.55
N PHE A 155 3.47 5.08 -0.62
CA PHE A 155 2.06 5.45 -0.41
C PHE A 155 1.84 6.02 0.99
N ASP A 156 2.40 5.37 2.02
CA ASP A 156 2.27 5.77 3.41
C ASP A 156 2.92 7.14 3.71
N ASP A 157 4.08 7.41 3.10
CA ASP A 157 4.87 8.62 3.38
C ASP A 157 4.50 9.81 2.49
N LEU A 158 3.79 9.58 1.39
CA LEU A 158 3.61 10.59 0.33
C LEU A 158 2.87 11.84 0.81
N ALA A 159 1.83 11.69 1.61
CA ALA A 159 1.06 12.81 2.14
C ALA A 159 1.93 13.72 3.04
N GLU A 160 2.72 13.14 3.92
CA GLU A 160 3.64 13.88 4.79
C GLU A 160 4.74 14.58 3.98
N MET A 161 5.32 13.89 2.98
CA MET A 161 6.34 14.47 2.10
C MET A 161 5.80 15.69 1.35
N LEU A 162 4.55 15.61 0.83
CA LEU A 162 3.87 16.72 0.18
C LEU A 162 3.66 17.90 1.14
N ALA A 163 3.25 17.64 2.37
CA ALA A 163 3.07 18.68 3.39
C ALA A 163 4.40 19.38 3.72
N LYS A 164 5.48 18.62 3.94
CA LYS A 164 6.83 19.16 4.21
C LYS A 164 7.39 19.96 3.04
N ALA A 165 7.03 19.59 1.81
CA ALA A 165 7.43 20.32 0.60
C ALA A 165 6.58 21.59 0.33
N GLY A 166 5.61 21.91 1.19
CA GLY A 166 4.72 23.07 1.02
C GLY A 166 3.51 22.84 0.13
N HIS A 167 3.22 21.60 -0.24
CA HIS A 167 2.07 21.21 -1.06
C HIS A 167 0.89 20.73 -0.19
N GLY A 168 0.50 21.56 0.80
CA GLY A 168 -0.46 21.19 1.84
C GLY A 168 -1.83 20.73 1.32
N ASP A 169 -2.37 21.38 0.26
CA ASP A 169 -3.67 21.00 -0.31
C ASP A 169 -3.63 19.59 -0.95
N PHE A 170 -2.51 19.25 -1.59
CA PHE A 170 -2.30 17.89 -2.13
C PHE A 170 -2.14 16.85 -1.03
N ALA A 171 -1.42 17.21 0.03
CA ALA A 171 -1.25 16.35 1.19
C ALA A 171 -2.62 16.00 1.81
N ASP A 172 -3.47 17.02 2.03
CA ASP A 172 -4.81 16.82 2.60
C ASP A 172 -5.69 15.96 1.68
N ALA A 173 -5.70 16.24 0.37
CA ALA A 173 -6.49 15.48 -0.59
C ALA A 173 -6.01 14.01 -0.72
N PHE A 174 -4.69 13.79 -0.67
CA PHE A 174 -4.14 12.44 -0.71
C PHE A 174 -4.42 11.66 0.59
N ALA A 175 -4.33 12.34 1.75
CA ALA A 175 -4.72 11.71 3.02
C ALA A 175 -6.21 11.36 3.07
N ASP A 176 -7.09 12.17 2.49
CA ASP A 176 -8.50 11.83 2.34
C ASP A 176 -8.72 10.57 1.49
N LEU A 177 -7.91 10.38 0.44
CA LEU A 177 -7.92 9.17 -0.36
C LEU A 177 -7.38 7.99 0.45
N GLU A 178 -6.24 8.15 1.12
CA GLU A 178 -5.62 7.12 1.96
C GLU A 178 -6.56 6.62 3.05
N GLU A 179 -7.17 7.53 3.83
CA GLU A 179 -8.14 7.20 4.88
C GLU A 179 -9.42 6.57 4.34
N PHE A 180 -9.79 6.88 3.09
CA PHE A 180 -10.90 6.22 2.41
C PHE A 180 -10.53 4.79 2.01
N LEU A 181 -9.37 4.60 1.38
CA LEU A 181 -8.93 3.29 0.88
C LEU A 181 -8.56 2.33 2.02
N LEU A 182 -8.02 2.86 3.12
CA LEU A 182 -7.54 2.12 4.28
C LEU A 182 -8.26 2.59 5.54
N PRO A 183 -9.47 2.07 5.82
CA PRO A 183 -10.28 2.55 6.95
C PRO A 183 -9.60 2.52 8.32
N ASP A 184 -8.66 1.60 8.52
CA ASP A 184 -7.88 1.53 9.77
C ASP A 184 -6.93 2.73 9.95
N ARG A 185 -6.66 3.50 8.90
CA ARG A 185 -5.84 4.72 8.94
C ARG A 185 -6.63 6.00 9.22
N ARG A 186 -7.94 5.90 9.33
CA ARG A 186 -8.79 7.08 9.62
C ARG A 186 -8.39 7.76 10.92
N GLY A 187 -8.08 9.06 10.83
CA GLY A 187 -7.62 9.87 11.96
C GLY A 187 -6.13 9.69 12.29
N VAL A 188 -5.35 9.04 11.43
CA VAL A 188 -3.90 8.87 11.59
C VAL A 188 -3.12 9.74 10.59
N ALA A 189 -3.46 9.71 9.31
CA ALA A 189 -2.73 10.45 8.27
C ALA A 189 -2.82 11.96 8.44
N LYS A 190 -4.01 12.50 8.69
CA LYS A 190 -4.23 13.95 8.85
C LYS A 190 -3.46 14.57 10.01
N PRO A 191 -3.42 14.00 11.23
CA PRO A 191 -2.56 14.50 12.29
C PRO A 191 -1.07 14.58 11.90
N ILE A 192 -0.54 13.58 11.18
CA ILE A 192 0.85 13.61 10.71
C ILE A 192 1.08 14.83 9.79
N ILE A 193 0.15 15.08 8.86
CA ILE A 193 0.22 16.25 7.95
C ILE A 193 0.14 17.56 8.74
N ARG A 194 -0.73 17.66 9.74
CA ARG A 194 -0.82 18.86 10.61
C ARG A 194 0.48 19.11 11.34
N ALA A 195 1.10 18.07 11.89
CA ALA A 195 2.40 18.17 12.53
C ALA A 195 3.48 18.64 11.55
N ALA A 196 3.48 18.15 10.30
CA ALA A 196 4.37 18.59 9.24
C ALA A 196 4.17 20.07 8.84
N LYS A 197 2.95 20.60 9.04
CA LYS A 197 2.60 22.03 8.86
C LYS A 197 2.92 22.89 10.10
N GLY A 198 3.49 22.31 11.17
CA GLY A 198 3.89 23.02 12.40
C GLY A 198 2.89 22.91 13.55
N GLU A 199 1.75 22.24 13.38
CA GLU A 199 0.72 22.07 14.41
C GLU A 199 0.92 20.72 15.17
N ARG A 200 2.12 20.54 15.76
CA ARG A 200 2.54 19.27 16.35
C ARG A 200 1.71 18.86 17.56
N ASP A 201 1.47 19.79 18.50
CA ASP A 201 0.77 19.46 19.75
C ASP A 201 -0.70 19.08 19.52
N PRO A 202 -1.50 19.84 18.73
CA PRO A 202 -2.84 19.41 18.34
C PRO A 202 -2.86 18.04 17.64
N ALA A 203 -1.88 17.76 16.77
CA ALA A 203 -1.77 16.47 16.10
C ALA A 203 -1.56 15.30 17.08
N ILE A 204 -0.69 15.48 18.08
CA ILE A 204 -0.44 14.51 19.14
C ILE A 204 -1.73 14.26 19.95
N GLU A 205 -2.46 15.30 20.32
CA GLU A 205 -3.74 15.17 21.04
C GLU A 205 -4.79 14.37 20.24
N GLU A 206 -4.87 14.60 18.93
CA GLU A 206 -5.77 13.85 18.06
C GLU A 206 -5.39 12.37 17.98
N LEU A 207 -4.10 12.06 17.81
CA LEU A 207 -3.61 10.69 17.80
C LEU A 207 -3.87 9.96 19.14
N GLN A 208 -3.70 10.64 20.27
CA GLN A 208 -4.02 10.07 21.57
C GLN A 208 -5.51 9.69 21.68
N LYS A 209 -6.41 10.52 21.11
CA LYS A 209 -7.85 10.20 21.06
C LYS A 209 -8.12 8.94 20.25
N VAL A 210 -7.42 8.76 19.10
CA VAL A 210 -7.54 7.53 18.29
C VAL A 210 -7.09 6.31 19.09
N VAL A 211 -5.96 6.38 19.81
CA VAL A 211 -5.46 5.26 20.63
C VAL A 211 -6.44 4.89 21.72
N THR A 212 -7.06 5.87 22.37
CA THR A 212 -7.96 5.65 23.52
C THR A 212 -9.41 5.36 23.15
N ASP A 213 -9.76 5.47 21.84
CA ASP A 213 -11.12 5.18 21.37
C ASP A 213 -11.35 3.67 21.26
N GLY A 214 -12.07 3.10 22.23
CA GLY A 214 -12.41 1.68 22.25
C GLY A 214 -13.34 1.21 21.13
N GLY A 215 -13.92 2.12 20.32
CA GLY A 215 -14.68 1.80 19.12
C GLY A 215 -13.82 1.56 17.88
N ARG A 216 -12.52 1.81 17.96
CA ARG A 216 -11.54 1.58 16.89
C ARG A 216 -11.04 0.15 16.87
N THR A 217 -10.63 -0.32 15.69
CA THR A 217 -9.95 -1.61 15.57
C THR A 217 -8.60 -1.58 16.29
N PRO A 218 -8.09 -2.73 16.80
CA PRO A 218 -6.75 -2.81 17.37
C PRO A 218 -5.68 -2.26 16.42
N LEU A 219 -5.76 -2.59 15.12
CA LEU A 219 -4.84 -2.09 14.10
C LEU A 219 -4.85 -0.56 13.99
N SER A 220 -6.03 0.07 13.97
CA SER A 220 -6.14 1.53 13.92
C SER A 220 -5.46 2.20 15.12
N ARG A 221 -5.63 1.63 16.31
CA ARG A 221 -5.02 2.13 17.55
C ARG A 221 -3.49 1.95 17.54
N VAL A 222 -3.00 0.82 17.05
CA VAL A 222 -1.56 0.55 16.89
C VAL A 222 -0.94 1.53 15.88
N LEU A 223 -1.58 1.79 14.74
CA LEU A 223 -1.12 2.77 13.75
C LEU A 223 -1.05 4.19 14.33
N ALA A 224 -1.97 4.56 15.21
CA ALA A 224 -1.91 5.85 15.90
C ALA A 224 -0.74 5.92 16.91
N VAL A 225 -0.39 4.80 17.56
CA VAL A 225 0.82 4.72 18.41
C VAL A 225 2.08 4.86 17.55
N ASP A 226 2.15 4.23 16.38
CA ASP A 226 3.26 4.40 15.44
C ASP A 226 3.41 5.85 14.99
N ALA A 227 2.30 6.53 14.71
CA ALA A 227 2.30 7.95 14.39
C ALA A 227 2.81 8.82 15.55
N LEU A 228 2.45 8.51 16.80
CA LEU A 228 3.00 9.19 17.97
C LEU A 228 4.52 8.99 18.11
N LEU A 229 5.02 7.76 17.84
CA LEU A 229 6.46 7.47 17.81
C LEU A 229 7.14 8.26 16.70
N HIS A 230 6.57 8.28 15.50
CA HIS A 230 7.07 9.04 14.36
C HIS A 230 7.19 10.54 14.68
N LEU A 231 6.22 11.10 15.39
CA LEU A 231 6.27 12.46 15.87
C LEU A 231 7.21 12.67 17.09
N GLY A 232 7.86 11.63 17.59
CA GLY A 232 8.75 11.70 18.76
C GLY A 232 8.03 11.97 20.07
N ALA A 233 6.72 11.68 20.17
CA ALA A 233 5.90 11.87 21.37
C ALA A 233 6.02 10.66 22.34
N ASN A 234 7.25 10.28 22.68
CA ASN A 234 7.54 9.05 23.43
C ASN A 234 6.89 9.01 24.82
N ASP A 235 6.74 10.14 25.50
CA ASP A 235 6.02 10.27 26.77
C ASP A 235 4.53 9.95 26.61
N LYS A 236 3.94 10.34 25.51
CA LYS A 236 2.53 10.02 25.19
C LYS A 236 2.37 8.55 24.82
N VAL A 237 3.30 7.99 24.05
CA VAL A 237 3.32 6.55 23.76
C VAL A 237 3.41 5.74 25.06
N ALA A 238 4.28 6.11 26.00
CA ALA A 238 4.37 5.46 27.29
C ALA A 238 3.03 5.51 28.06
N ALA A 239 2.35 6.67 28.03
CA ALA A 239 1.08 6.86 28.74
C ALA A 239 -0.08 6.07 28.15
N VAL A 240 -0.23 6.02 26.80
CA VAL A 240 -1.37 5.34 26.16
C VAL A 240 -1.09 3.87 25.81
N GLY A 241 0.17 3.52 25.59
CA GLY A 241 0.57 2.18 25.18
C GLY A 241 0.48 1.15 26.31
N ARG A 242 0.72 1.57 27.57
CA ARG A 242 0.61 0.67 28.73
C ARG A 242 -0.81 0.14 28.93
N PRO A 243 -1.86 0.98 28.98
CA PRO A 243 -3.25 0.51 28.99
C PRO A 243 -3.63 -0.39 27.83
N LEU A 244 -3.10 -0.13 26.63
CA LEU A 244 -3.37 -0.93 25.44
C LEU A 244 -2.70 -2.31 25.50
N LEU A 245 -1.48 -2.41 26.06
CA LEU A 245 -0.84 -3.68 26.36
C LEU A 245 -1.68 -4.51 27.35
N GLU A 246 -2.12 -3.90 28.45
CA GLU A 246 -2.96 -4.56 29.46
C GLU A 246 -4.32 -4.99 28.89
N GLU A 247 -4.86 -4.24 27.95
CA GLU A 247 -6.08 -4.61 27.22
C GLU A 247 -5.86 -5.85 26.36
N GLY A 248 -4.76 -5.90 25.59
CA GLY A 248 -4.36 -7.06 24.79
C GLY A 248 -4.21 -8.31 25.64
N GLU A 249 -3.53 -8.20 26.80
CA GLU A 249 -3.37 -9.33 27.74
C GLU A 249 -4.73 -9.81 28.30
N ARG A 250 -5.59 -8.91 28.73
CA ARG A 250 -6.93 -9.26 29.24
C ARG A 250 -7.83 -9.89 28.17
N GLY A 251 -7.72 -9.40 26.93
CA GLY A 251 -8.46 -9.91 25.78
C GLY A 251 -7.83 -11.16 25.15
N GLN A 252 -6.68 -11.60 25.63
CA GLN A 252 -5.87 -12.68 25.02
C GLN A 252 -5.50 -12.39 23.56
N ASP A 253 -5.44 -11.12 23.18
CA ASP A 253 -4.89 -10.66 21.88
C ASP A 253 -3.37 -10.52 22.03
N TRP A 254 -2.70 -11.65 21.94
CA TRP A 254 -1.24 -11.72 22.14
C TRP A 254 -0.48 -10.97 21.05
N HIS A 255 -1.03 -10.84 19.84
CA HIS A 255 -0.42 -10.05 18.78
C HIS A 255 -0.43 -8.56 19.13
N LEU A 256 -1.57 -8.02 19.58
CA LEU A 256 -1.66 -6.65 20.07
C LEU A 256 -0.69 -6.41 21.23
N ALA A 257 -0.63 -7.35 22.18
CA ALA A 257 0.27 -7.23 23.33
C ALA A 257 1.74 -7.19 22.92
N LEU A 258 2.19 -8.08 22.01
CA LEU A 258 3.57 -8.09 21.49
C LEU A 258 3.89 -6.83 20.68
N ASP A 259 2.95 -6.38 19.86
CA ASP A 259 3.06 -5.13 19.11
C ASP A 259 3.25 -3.92 20.03
N MET A 260 2.52 -3.87 21.13
CA MET A 260 2.64 -2.79 22.10
C MET A 260 3.95 -2.87 22.91
N ILE A 261 4.42 -4.06 23.24
CA ILE A 261 5.73 -4.24 23.90
C ILE A 261 6.85 -3.66 23.05
N ALA A 262 6.87 -3.93 21.74
CA ALA A 262 7.90 -3.40 20.84
C ALA A 262 7.91 -1.86 20.81
N ARG A 263 6.74 -1.24 20.78
CA ARG A 263 6.57 0.22 20.73
C ARG A 263 6.92 0.89 22.05
N LEU A 264 6.50 0.30 23.16
CA LEU A 264 6.85 0.75 24.52
C LEU A 264 8.36 0.65 24.78
N GLU A 265 9.00 -0.42 24.31
CA GLU A 265 10.45 -0.57 24.39
C GLU A 265 11.16 0.57 23.68
N HIS A 266 10.73 0.89 22.45
CA HIS A 266 11.27 2.03 21.71
C HIS A 266 11.09 3.33 22.51
N ALA A 267 9.86 3.62 22.95
CA ALA A 267 9.55 4.85 23.69
C ALA A 267 10.37 4.97 24.98
N TYR A 268 10.45 3.92 25.79
CA TYR A 268 11.23 3.93 27.06
C TYR A 268 12.73 4.07 26.80
N LYS A 269 13.28 3.49 25.74
CA LYS A 269 14.68 3.71 25.33
C LYS A 269 14.93 5.18 25.01
N GLN A 270 14.04 5.83 24.27
CA GLN A 270 14.16 7.24 23.93
C GLN A 270 14.03 8.16 25.16
N LEU A 271 13.21 7.77 26.12
CA LEU A 271 13.03 8.49 27.39
C LEU A 271 14.16 8.22 28.41
N GLY A 272 14.99 7.20 28.19
CA GLY A 272 16.01 6.76 29.12
C GLY A 272 15.45 6.10 30.39
N ASP A 273 14.20 5.64 30.36
CA ASP A 273 13.52 5.03 31.50
C ASP A 273 13.90 3.55 31.66
N ARG A 274 15.01 3.33 32.39
CA ARG A 274 15.54 1.99 32.67
C ARG A 274 14.60 1.15 33.54
N GLY A 275 13.85 1.78 34.46
CA GLY A 275 12.92 1.08 35.32
C GLY A 275 11.75 0.50 34.54
N ALA A 276 11.15 1.32 33.66
CA ALA A 276 10.08 0.88 32.79
C ALA A 276 10.55 -0.20 31.79
N LEU A 277 11.78 -0.12 31.26
CA LEU A 277 12.37 -1.14 30.40
C LEU A 277 12.50 -2.49 31.10
N GLN A 278 13.00 -2.49 32.35
CA GLN A 278 13.13 -3.72 33.14
C GLN A 278 11.77 -4.37 33.44
N ALA A 279 10.75 -3.56 33.76
CA ALA A 279 9.39 -4.05 33.95
C ALA A 279 8.81 -4.64 32.64
N LEU A 280 9.07 -3.99 31.49
CA LEU A 280 8.60 -4.42 30.20
C LEU A 280 9.22 -5.76 29.75
N GLU A 281 10.47 -6.06 30.15
CA GLU A 281 11.10 -7.37 29.90
C GLU A 281 10.33 -8.51 30.59
N GLN A 282 9.82 -8.28 31.80
CA GLN A 282 8.99 -9.25 32.51
C GLN A 282 7.65 -9.45 31.81
N ASP A 283 7.02 -8.37 31.35
CA ASP A 283 5.79 -8.43 30.55
C ASP A 283 6.01 -9.21 29.26
N ARG A 284 7.12 -8.94 28.55
CA ARG A 284 7.49 -9.66 27.34
C ARG A 284 7.57 -11.17 27.57
N ALA A 285 8.33 -11.59 28.58
CA ALA A 285 8.49 -13.02 28.88
C ALA A 285 7.15 -13.70 29.19
N ARG A 286 6.24 -12.99 29.86
CA ARG A 286 4.89 -13.48 30.18
C ARG A 286 4.03 -13.58 28.92
N VAL A 287 4.01 -12.54 28.08
CA VAL A 287 3.20 -12.48 26.84
C VAL A 287 3.70 -13.48 25.81
N GLU A 288 5.02 -13.59 25.58
CA GLU A 288 5.61 -14.57 24.65
C GLU A 288 5.27 -16.00 25.07
N LYS A 289 5.34 -16.31 26.36
CA LYS A 289 4.94 -17.62 26.88
C LYS A 289 3.47 -17.91 26.61
N ALA A 290 2.58 -16.95 26.88
CA ALA A 290 1.15 -17.11 26.67
C ALA A 290 0.81 -17.22 25.16
N HIS A 291 1.47 -16.44 24.30
CA HIS A 291 1.35 -16.53 22.86
C HIS A 291 1.76 -17.92 22.33
N ASP A 292 2.91 -18.46 22.80
CA ASP A 292 3.40 -19.78 22.41
C ASP A 292 2.48 -20.91 22.86
N GLU A 293 1.87 -20.78 24.03
CA GLU A 293 0.87 -21.72 24.55
C GLU A 293 -0.43 -21.68 23.72
N ALA A 294 -0.84 -20.49 23.28
CA ALA A 294 -2.02 -20.32 22.42
C ALA A 294 -1.78 -20.78 20.97
N HIS A 295 -0.53 -20.72 20.47
CA HIS A 295 -0.16 -21.03 19.08
C HIS A 295 0.97 -22.06 18.97
N PRO A 296 0.78 -23.32 19.41
CA PRO A 296 1.85 -24.32 19.53
C PRO A 296 2.53 -24.72 18.20
N GLY A 297 1.98 -24.29 17.06
CA GLY A 297 2.53 -24.57 15.72
C GLY A 297 3.56 -23.56 15.21
N HIS A 298 3.68 -22.37 15.79
CA HIS A 298 4.56 -21.28 15.28
C HIS A 298 6.04 -21.40 15.70
N ARG A 299 6.40 -22.30 16.60
CA ARG A 299 7.78 -22.48 17.12
C ARG A 299 8.85 -22.86 16.07
N ARG A 300 8.51 -23.19 14.83
CA ARG A 300 9.46 -23.81 13.87
C ARG A 300 10.22 -22.82 12.97
N HIS A 301 9.95 -21.52 12.98
CA HIS A 301 10.55 -20.59 12.00
C HIS A 301 11.44 -19.47 12.57
N GLN A 302 11.60 -19.30 13.88
CA GLN A 302 12.36 -18.17 14.43
C GLN A 302 13.85 -18.43 14.77
N HIS A 303 14.40 -19.63 14.52
CA HIS A 303 15.81 -19.94 14.83
C HIS A 303 16.64 -20.30 13.59
N ARG A 304 16.54 -19.50 12.53
CA ARG A 304 17.53 -19.52 11.43
C ARG A 304 17.67 -18.14 10.80
N HIS A 305 18.37 -17.27 11.50
CA HIS A 305 19.16 -16.19 10.85
C HIS A 305 20.30 -15.81 11.77
#